data_c653a276b29f80009c725351656e8d33
#
_entry.id   c653a276b29f80009c725351656e8d33
#
_cell.length_a   1.000
_cell.length_b   1.000
_cell.length_c   1.000
_cell.angle_alpha   90.00
_cell.angle_beta   90.00
_cell.angle_gamma   90.00
#
_symmetry.space_group_name_H-M   'P 1'
#
loop_
_entity.id
_entity.type
_entity.pdbx_description
1 polymer ?
#
loop_
_entity_poly.entity_id
_entity_poly.type
_entity_poly.pdbx_seq_one_letter_code
_entity_poly.pdbx_strand_id
1 'polypeptide(L)'
;MKISFTKTTLITSCILAALSTTAHAEESAANHSDTQPPKTETETLFNFYGELGLGGHVALEGDDKGRYADGTYIEAGLAIDNGNWFGLAYLEGWTVQVDNEGNPWATGHSWGGFEGGFNRFYAGYRTDGKTEFIVGRMDSSLDDVQWWGDATVEYGYTISNTRDVNVGIKIQNLEGKLRYSVSFAPESDFSEDDALIHFGKYDRFADQWKDKNAMVNGYLQYDLTDGLTLMGGGEVRNNDGGELLLLGVEYKNVAARVWHDTDKGNQESFGSESGFQTSAWYEAAQGVYLSAAYNYANFDGDNGDKEITSYINAGVWYEYGNGAFATAFDSRFGVGSDTEIGDAQVFAMQYFYW
;
A
#
# COMPACT_ATOMS: atom_id res chain seq x y z
N MET A 1 4.76 -5.09 20.65
CA MET A 1 4.10 -5.42 19.37
C MET A 1 4.33 -4.21 18.47
N LYS A 2 5.23 -4.29 17.46
CA LYS A 2 5.47 -3.18 16.54
C LYS A 2 4.38 -3.23 15.49
N ILE A 3 3.50 -2.25 15.48
CA ILE A 3 2.52 -2.06 14.42
C ILE A 3 3.13 -1.05 13.46
N SER A 4 3.55 -1.50 12.30
CA SER A 4 3.90 -0.64 11.18
C SER A 4 2.59 -0.32 10.45
N PHE A 5 2.26 0.97 10.37
CA PHE A 5 1.05 1.43 9.70
C PHE A 5 1.30 1.50 8.19
N THR A 6 1.25 0.39 7.51
CA THR A 6 1.02 0.39 6.08
C THR A 6 -0.32 -0.27 5.83
N LYS A 7 -1.17 0.29 4.97
CA LYS A 7 -2.43 -0.35 4.56
C LYS A 7 -2.16 -1.79 4.12
N THR A 8 -1.11 -2.00 3.36
CA THR A 8 -0.66 -3.33 2.93
C THR A 8 -0.09 -4.15 4.08
N THR A 9 0.62 -3.54 5.04
CA THR A 9 1.16 -4.25 6.20
C THR A 9 0.06 -4.62 7.20
N LEU A 10 -1.03 -3.84 7.31
CA LEU A 10 -2.18 -4.24 8.13
C LEU A 10 -2.82 -5.52 7.57
N ILE A 11 -3.05 -5.58 6.26
CA ILE A 11 -3.62 -6.77 5.61
C ILE A 11 -2.65 -7.95 5.72
N THR A 12 -1.35 -7.75 5.46
CA THR A 12 -0.33 -8.78 5.62
C THR A 12 -0.13 -9.15 7.09
N SER A 13 -0.21 -8.20 8.03
CA SER A 13 -0.09 -8.45 9.47
C SER A 13 -1.32 -9.13 10.06
N CYS A 14 -2.53 -8.85 9.56
CA CYS A 14 -3.72 -9.60 9.93
C CYS A 14 -3.66 -11.05 9.44
N ILE A 15 -3.13 -11.29 8.25
CA ILE A 15 -2.90 -12.65 7.73
C ILE A 15 -1.84 -13.37 8.57
N LEU A 16 -0.71 -12.74 8.90
CA LEU A 16 0.31 -13.32 9.77
C LEU A 16 -0.18 -13.46 11.22
N ALA A 17 -0.94 -12.53 11.76
CA ALA A 17 -1.49 -12.62 13.10
C ALA A 17 -2.60 -13.69 13.21
N ALA A 18 -3.44 -13.85 12.20
CA ALA A 18 -4.42 -14.94 12.14
C ALA A 18 -3.74 -16.31 12.03
N LEU A 19 -2.63 -16.41 11.30
CA LEU A 19 -1.82 -17.63 11.20
C LEU A 19 -1.01 -17.92 12.48
N SER A 20 -0.64 -16.89 13.25
CA SER A 20 0.13 -17.07 14.50
C SER A 20 -0.75 -17.36 15.74
N THR A 21 -2.02 -16.95 15.77
CA THR A 21 -2.90 -17.22 16.91
C THR A 21 -3.39 -18.66 16.99
N THR A 22 -3.36 -19.41 15.90
CA THR A 22 -3.64 -20.85 15.93
C THR A 22 -2.45 -21.72 16.39
N ALA A 23 -1.21 -21.16 16.40
CA ALA A 23 -0.01 -21.88 16.83
C ALA A 23 0.31 -21.77 18.33
N HIS A 24 -0.38 -20.94 19.10
CA HIS A 24 -0.07 -20.71 20.53
C HIS A 24 -1.05 -21.32 21.54
N ALA A 25 -1.97 -22.18 21.12
CA ALA A 25 -2.95 -22.77 22.04
C ALA A 25 -2.52 -24.13 22.65
N GLU A 26 -1.36 -24.69 22.32
CA GLU A 26 -0.89 -25.94 22.91
C GLU A 26 0.60 -25.92 23.24
N GLU A 27 0.97 -25.23 24.31
CA GLU A 27 2.25 -25.51 24.97
C GLU A 27 2.09 -25.48 26.49
N SER A 28 1.58 -26.57 27.03
CA SER A 28 1.80 -26.94 28.42
C SER A 28 1.58 -28.44 28.63
N ALA A 29 2.63 -29.21 28.48
CA ALA A 29 2.95 -30.36 29.35
C ALA A 29 4.17 -31.12 28.80
N ALA A 30 5.23 -31.10 29.59
CA ALA A 30 6.47 -31.82 29.36
C ALA A 30 6.31 -33.35 29.48
N ASN A 31 7.05 -34.11 28.70
CA ASN A 31 8.14 -35.01 29.17
C ASN A 31 8.69 -35.89 28.04
N HIS A 32 9.99 -35.87 27.95
CA HIS A 32 10.95 -36.80 27.39
C HIS A 32 10.44 -38.13 26.75
N SER A 33 10.69 -38.28 25.44
CA SER A 33 11.33 -39.48 24.90
C SER A 33 11.86 -39.22 23.48
N ASP A 34 13.12 -39.63 23.21
CA ASP A 34 13.78 -39.64 21.90
C ASP A 34 12.99 -40.51 20.89
N THR A 35 12.11 -39.85 20.15
CA THR A 35 11.60 -40.33 18.86
C THR A 35 11.45 -39.10 17.99
N GLN A 36 12.05 -39.11 16.80
CA GLN A 36 11.81 -38.10 15.79
C GLN A 36 10.30 -37.79 15.75
N PRO A 37 9.90 -36.51 15.86
CA PRO A 37 8.51 -36.16 15.72
C PRO A 37 8.01 -36.67 14.37
N PRO A 38 6.82 -37.29 14.30
CA PRO A 38 6.21 -37.62 13.03
C PRO A 38 6.14 -36.35 12.20
N LYS A 39 6.45 -36.41 10.90
CA LYS A 39 6.17 -35.33 9.97
C LYS A 39 4.71 -34.96 10.18
N THR A 40 4.46 -33.83 10.81
CA THR A 40 3.12 -33.29 10.95
C THR A 40 2.66 -33.03 9.51
N GLU A 41 1.61 -33.71 9.08
CA GLU A 41 0.94 -33.34 7.84
C GLU A 41 0.54 -31.90 7.99
N THR A 42 1.10 -31.03 7.19
CA THR A 42 0.79 -29.60 7.21
C THR A 42 -0.64 -29.48 6.69
N GLU A 43 -1.58 -29.11 7.55
CA GLU A 43 -2.95 -28.89 7.13
C GLU A 43 -2.98 -27.71 6.14
N THR A 44 -3.74 -27.88 5.06
CA THR A 44 -3.99 -26.76 4.14
C THR A 44 -4.99 -25.81 4.78
N LEU A 45 -4.54 -24.58 5.02
CA LEU A 45 -5.37 -23.52 5.57
C LEU A 45 -6.01 -22.72 4.43
N PHE A 46 -7.29 -22.46 4.58
CA PHE A 46 -8.03 -21.54 3.72
C PHE A 46 -8.44 -20.34 4.58
N ASN A 47 -8.05 -19.16 4.16
CA ASN A 47 -8.41 -17.92 4.84
C ASN A 47 -9.18 -17.02 3.87
N PHE A 48 -10.42 -16.71 4.22
CA PHE A 48 -11.23 -15.69 3.56
C PHE A 48 -11.27 -14.45 4.45
N TYR A 49 -10.85 -13.34 3.91
CA TYR A 49 -10.80 -12.07 4.61
C TYR A 49 -11.25 -10.94 3.70
N GLY A 50 -11.55 -9.80 4.28
CA GLY A 50 -11.89 -8.62 3.49
C GLY A 50 -12.07 -7.38 4.34
N GLU A 51 -12.29 -6.30 3.63
CA GLU A 51 -12.48 -4.97 4.18
C GLU A 51 -13.54 -4.22 3.38
N LEU A 52 -14.38 -3.47 4.08
CA LEU A 52 -15.29 -2.49 3.50
C LEU A 52 -15.00 -1.12 4.13
N GLY A 53 -14.60 -0.16 3.32
CA GLY A 53 -14.46 1.24 3.71
C GLY A 53 -15.66 2.06 3.28
N LEU A 54 -16.31 2.77 4.19
CA LEU A 54 -17.42 3.67 3.92
C LEU A 54 -17.06 5.10 4.33
N GLY A 55 -16.89 5.99 3.37
CA GLY A 55 -16.52 7.37 3.63
C GLY A 55 -15.86 8.05 2.45
N GLY A 56 -15.09 9.11 2.71
CA GLY A 56 -14.42 9.86 1.66
C GLY A 56 -13.83 11.18 2.14
N HIS A 57 -13.67 12.09 1.20
CA HIS A 57 -12.94 13.34 1.35
C HIS A 57 -13.88 14.55 1.24
N VAL A 58 -13.53 15.62 1.95
CA VAL A 58 -14.19 16.93 1.79
C VAL A 58 -13.10 17.99 1.59
N ALA A 59 -13.19 18.74 0.50
CA ALA A 59 -12.35 19.90 0.27
C ALA A 59 -12.81 21.08 1.16
N LEU A 60 -11.89 21.68 1.88
CA LEU A 60 -12.17 22.85 2.76
C LEU A 60 -11.85 24.18 2.10
N GLU A 61 -11.03 24.18 1.06
CA GLU A 61 -10.58 25.36 0.32
C GLU A 61 -10.58 25.08 -1.19
N GLY A 62 -10.25 26.09 -2.00
CA GLY A 62 -10.19 26.00 -3.45
C GLY A 62 -11.54 26.02 -4.16
N ASP A 63 -11.53 25.72 -5.45
CA ASP A 63 -12.73 25.70 -6.30
C ASP A 63 -13.71 24.57 -5.91
N ASP A 64 -13.20 23.54 -5.29
CA ASP A 64 -13.96 22.37 -4.83
C ASP A 64 -14.43 22.47 -3.36
N LYS A 65 -14.30 23.65 -2.75
CA LYS A 65 -14.69 23.87 -1.35
C LYS A 65 -16.09 23.36 -1.04
N GLY A 66 -16.17 22.49 -0.01
CA GLY A 66 -17.41 21.90 0.46
C GLY A 66 -17.89 20.72 -0.39
N ARG A 67 -17.17 20.32 -1.44
CA ARG A 67 -17.49 19.13 -2.21
C ARG A 67 -17.03 17.88 -1.47
N TYR A 68 -17.86 16.86 -1.50
CA TYR A 68 -17.56 15.53 -0.99
C TYR A 68 -17.14 14.63 -2.15
N ALA A 69 -16.01 13.96 -2.00
CA ALA A 69 -15.58 12.89 -2.88
C ALA A 69 -15.71 11.56 -2.13
N ASP A 70 -16.52 10.67 -2.68
CA ASP A 70 -16.75 9.33 -2.11
C ASP A 70 -15.52 8.46 -2.32
N GLY A 71 -14.99 7.91 -1.25
CA GLY A 71 -13.86 6.97 -1.24
C GLY A 71 -14.28 5.55 -0.83
N THR A 72 -15.58 5.25 -0.90
CA THR A 72 -16.09 3.93 -0.51
C THR A 72 -15.52 2.82 -1.39
N TYR A 73 -15.02 1.76 -0.76
CA TYR A 73 -14.41 0.62 -1.44
C TYR A 73 -14.71 -0.69 -0.70
N ILE A 74 -14.47 -1.80 -1.39
CA ILE A 74 -14.52 -3.16 -0.85
C ILE A 74 -13.33 -3.95 -1.35
N GLU A 75 -12.77 -4.74 -0.46
CA GLU A 75 -11.68 -5.67 -0.77
C GLU A 75 -12.00 -7.04 -0.21
N ALA A 76 -11.67 -8.10 -0.93
CA ALA A 76 -11.84 -9.46 -0.46
C ALA A 76 -10.74 -10.39 -1.00
N GLY A 77 -10.17 -11.20 -0.12
CA GLY A 77 -9.11 -12.13 -0.44
C GLY A 77 -9.43 -13.57 -0.03
N LEU A 78 -9.01 -14.49 -0.86
CA LEU A 78 -8.94 -15.91 -0.54
C LEU A 78 -7.49 -16.35 -0.58
N ALA A 79 -6.91 -16.59 0.59
CA ALA A 79 -5.56 -17.14 0.74
C ALA A 79 -5.61 -18.63 1.00
N ILE A 80 -4.65 -19.33 0.43
CA ILE A 80 -4.42 -20.79 0.63
C ILE A 80 -2.98 -20.94 1.09
N ASP A 81 -2.73 -21.67 2.18
CA ASP A 81 -1.39 -21.96 2.69
C ASP A 81 -1.33 -23.40 3.22
N ASN A 82 -0.33 -24.14 2.80
CA ASN A 82 -0.03 -25.47 3.34
C ASN A 82 1.41 -25.55 3.90
N GLY A 83 1.96 -24.42 4.30
CA GLY A 83 3.30 -24.28 4.86
C GLY A 83 4.37 -24.07 3.79
N ASN A 84 4.46 -24.86 2.75
CA ASN A 84 5.42 -24.68 1.66
C ASN A 84 4.79 -23.99 0.44
N TRP A 85 3.59 -24.40 0.05
CA TRP A 85 2.86 -23.81 -1.06
C TRP A 85 1.81 -22.84 -0.54
N PHE A 86 1.71 -21.71 -1.16
CA PHE A 86 0.68 -20.72 -0.85
C PHE A 86 0.16 -20.04 -2.11
N GLY A 87 -0.96 -19.36 -2.01
CA GLY A 87 -1.54 -18.61 -3.11
C GLY A 87 -2.57 -17.61 -2.61
N LEU A 88 -2.87 -16.65 -3.46
CA LEU A 88 -3.85 -15.60 -3.20
C LEU A 88 -4.69 -15.34 -4.45
N ALA A 89 -5.99 -15.17 -4.24
CA ALA A 89 -6.88 -14.51 -5.16
C ALA A 89 -7.50 -13.31 -4.43
N TYR A 90 -7.37 -12.12 -4.98
CA TYR A 90 -7.80 -10.88 -4.34
C TYR A 90 -8.61 -10.02 -5.28
N LEU A 91 -9.73 -9.56 -4.75
CA LEU A 91 -10.70 -8.70 -5.41
C LEU A 91 -10.69 -7.33 -4.74
N GLU A 92 -10.72 -6.31 -5.53
CA GLU A 92 -10.83 -4.92 -5.08
C GLU A 92 -11.89 -4.21 -5.90
N GLY A 93 -12.64 -3.30 -5.28
CA GLY A 93 -13.64 -2.51 -5.96
C GLY A 93 -13.95 -1.24 -5.19
N TRP A 94 -14.34 -0.21 -5.92
CA TRP A 94 -14.62 1.13 -5.39
C TRP A 94 -15.81 1.78 -6.07
N THR A 95 -16.34 2.81 -5.44
CA THR A 95 -17.40 3.63 -6.03
C THR A 95 -16.83 4.59 -7.07
N VAL A 96 -17.58 4.82 -8.12
CA VAL A 96 -17.28 5.79 -9.16
C VAL A 96 -18.25 6.96 -9.05
N GLN A 97 -17.73 8.16 -9.04
CA GLN A 97 -18.53 9.37 -9.14
C GLN A 97 -18.55 9.87 -10.58
N VAL A 98 -19.66 10.44 -11.00
CA VAL A 98 -19.83 11.00 -12.33
C VAL A 98 -20.41 12.41 -12.24
N ASP A 99 -20.08 13.26 -13.22
CA ASP A 99 -20.68 14.57 -13.38
C ASP A 99 -22.12 14.47 -13.95
N ASN A 100 -22.72 15.64 -14.19
CA ASN A 100 -24.06 15.72 -14.76
C ASN A 100 -24.15 15.18 -16.21
N GLU A 101 -23.02 15.05 -16.89
CA GLU A 101 -22.87 14.52 -18.23
C GLU A 101 -22.57 13.01 -18.23
N GLY A 102 -22.32 12.44 -17.06
CA GLY A 102 -22.02 11.02 -16.86
C GLY A 102 -20.53 10.69 -17.05
N ASN A 103 -19.64 11.69 -17.05
CA ASN A 103 -18.20 11.46 -17.10
C ASN A 103 -17.70 10.98 -15.74
N PRO A 104 -16.86 9.94 -15.68
CA PRO A 104 -16.26 9.48 -14.44
C PRO A 104 -15.28 10.53 -13.88
N TRP A 105 -15.06 10.49 -12.56
CA TRP A 105 -14.09 11.32 -11.86
C TRP A 105 -14.39 12.80 -11.71
N ALA A 106 -15.55 13.22 -12.12
CA ALA A 106 -16.00 14.54 -11.77
C ALA A 106 -16.34 14.60 -10.28
N THR A 107 -15.72 15.53 -9.58
CA THR A 107 -16.00 15.72 -8.16
C THR A 107 -17.47 16.00 -7.88
N GLY A 108 -18.13 15.04 -7.23
CA GLY A 108 -19.24 15.36 -6.35
C GLY A 108 -20.62 15.56 -6.92
N HIS A 109 -21.03 14.96 -8.04
CA HIS A 109 -22.36 15.21 -8.55
C HIS A 109 -23.34 14.04 -8.43
N SER A 110 -22.95 12.83 -8.74
CA SER A 110 -23.80 11.65 -8.60
C SER A 110 -23.02 10.35 -8.53
N TRP A 111 -23.62 9.36 -7.91
CA TRP A 111 -23.07 8.02 -7.87
C TRP A 111 -23.13 7.36 -9.25
N GLY A 112 -21.98 7.03 -9.82
CA GLY A 112 -21.85 6.41 -11.15
C GLY A 112 -21.96 4.90 -11.14
N GLY A 113 -21.79 4.29 -9.98
CA GLY A 113 -21.81 2.84 -9.84
C GLY A 113 -20.66 2.33 -9.00
N PHE A 114 -20.38 1.05 -9.14
CA PHE A 114 -19.29 0.34 -8.48
C PHE A 114 -18.44 -0.35 -9.54
N GLU A 115 -17.13 -0.20 -9.44
CA GLU A 115 -16.15 -0.82 -10.33
C GLU A 115 -15.13 -1.60 -9.53
N GLY A 116 -14.48 -2.56 -10.18
CA GLY A 116 -13.42 -3.33 -9.57
C GLY A 116 -13.08 -4.59 -10.37
N GLY A 117 -12.20 -5.39 -9.80
CA GLY A 117 -11.77 -6.62 -10.44
C GLY A 117 -10.87 -7.46 -9.55
N PHE A 118 -10.38 -8.56 -10.10
CA PHE A 118 -9.35 -9.38 -9.47
C PHE A 118 -7.97 -8.77 -9.74
N ASN A 119 -7.43 -8.06 -8.76
CA ASN A 119 -6.17 -7.34 -8.89
C ASN A 119 -4.96 -8.21 -8.64
N ARG A 120 -5.07 -9.21 -7.74
CA ARG A 120 -3.97 -10.11 -7.43
C ARG A 120 -4.40 -11.55 -7.59
N PHE A 121 -3.56 -12.31 -8.29
CA PHE A 121 -3.74 -13.75 -8.46
C PHE A 121 -2.38 -14.41 -8.64
N TYR A 122 -1.89 -15.03 -7.58
CA TYR A 122 -0.56 -15.63 -7.60
C TYR A 122 -0.47 -16.93 -6.83
N ALA A 123 0.59 -17.69 -7.13
CA ALA A 123 1.03 -18.84 -6.35
C ALA A 123 2.49 -18.65 -5.91
N GLY A 124 2.83 -19.20 -4.76
CA GLY A 124 4.16 -19.11 -4.21
C GLY A 124 4.64 -20.40 -3.57
N TYR A 125 5.95 -20.48 -3.43
CA TYR A 125 6.62 -21.57 -2.73
C TYR A 125 7.59 -21.02 -1.69
N ARG A 126 7.51 -21.50 -0.47
CA ARG A 126 8.32 -21.09 0.67
C ARG A 126 9.35 -22.17 1.00
N THR A 127 10.65 -21.80 0.99
CA THR A 127 11.74 -22.67 1.38
C THR A 127 12.05 -22.50 2.84
N ASP A 128 12.17 -23.60 3.58
CA ASP A 128 12.54 -23.60 5.01
C ASP A 128 11.75 -22.55 5.84
N GLY A 129 10.53 -22.25 5.39
CA GLY A 129 9.64 -21.30 6.02
C GLY A 129 10.04 -19.83 5.95
N LYS A 130 11.03 -19.45 5.14
CA LYS A 130 11.57 -18.07 5.14
C LYS A 130 11.61 -17.38 3.80
N THR A 131 12.29 -17.98 2.81
CA THR A 131 12.38 -17.38 1.48
C THR A 131 11.22 -17.82 0.61
N GLU A 132 10.51 -16.88 0.07
CA GLU A 132 9.34 -17.09 -0.78
C GLU A 132 9.67 -16.76 -2.23
N PHE A 133 9.20 -17.64 -3.12
CA PHE A 133 9.21 -17.48 -4.56
C PHE A 133 7.77 -17.35 -5.03
N ILE A 134 7.41 -16.25 -5.63
CA ILE A 134 6.03 -15.94 -6.03
C ILE A 134 6.00 -15.72 -7.53
N VAL A 135 4.97 -16.22 -8.19
CA VAL A 135 4.71 -16.05 -9.61
C VAL A 135 3.24 -15.77 -9.85
N GLY A 136 2.94 -14.82 -10.71
CA GLY A 136 1.59 -14.44 -11.07
C GLY A 136 1.40 -12.93 -11.13
N ARG A 137 0.14 -12.51 -11.01
CA ARG A 137 -0.24 -11.11 -10.84
C ARG A 137 -0.16 -10.75 -9.36
N MET A 138 0.62 -9.75 -9.02
CA MET A 138 0.89 -9.36 -7.63
C MET A 138 1.41 -7.93 -7.56
N ASP A 139 1.39 -7.35 -6.37
CA ASP A 139 2.07 -6.09 -6.12
C ASP A 139 3.57 -6.24 -6.33
N SER A 140 4.20 -5.22 -6.88
CA SER A 140 5.64 -5.20 -6.99
C SER A 140 6.30 -5.10 -5.60
N SER A 141 7.61 -5.39 -5.54
CA SER A 141 8.31 -5.32 -4.25
C SER A 141 8.34 -3.91 -3.67
N LEU A 142 8.45 -2.87 -4.49
CA LEU A 142 8.38 -1.50 -3.98
C LEU A 142 6.97 -1.08 -3.60
N ASP A 143 5.96 -1.63 -4.25
CA ASP A 143 4.58 -1.36 -3.86
C ASP A 143 4.27 -1.88 -2.45
N ASP A 144 4.82 -3.03 -2.06
CA ASP A 144 4.70 -3.55 -0.69
C ASP A 144 5.20 -2.56 0.38
N VAL A 145 6.10 -1.64 0.02
CA VAL A 145 6.74 -0.69 0.93
C VAL A 145 6.55 0.78 0.55
N GLN A 146 5.68 1.08 -0.41
CA GLN A 146 5.44 2.46 -0.84
C GLN A 146 4.99 3.38 0.31
N TRP A 147 4.32 2.82 1.31
CA TRP A 147 3.87 3.51 2.52
C TRP A 147 4.80 3.32 3.72
N TRP A 148 5.95 2.67 3.53
CA TRP A 148 6.90 2.48 4.62
C TRP A 148 7.41 3.84 5.14
N GLY A 149 7.41 3.99 6.46
CA GLY A 149 7.77 5.26 7.08
C GLY A 149 6.72 6.36 6.94
N ASP A 150 5.52 6.02 6.47
CA ASP A 150 4.37 6.91 6.45
C ASP A 150 3.40 6.54 7.56
N ALA A 151 3.21 7.45 8.51
CA ALA A 151 2.28 7.27 9.62
C ALA A 151 0.91 7.92 9.36
N THR A 152 0.68 8.49 8.17
CA THR A 152 -0.61 9.11 7.85
C THR A 152 -1.69 8.07 7.65
N VAL A 153 -2.93 8.49 7.82
CA VAL A 153 -4.09 7.62 7.63
C VAL A 153 -4.48 7.56 6.15
N GLU A 154 -4.52 8.70 5.48
CA GLU A 154 -4.97 8.83 4.09
C GLU A 154 -4.02 9.69 3.23
N TYR A 155 -3.65 10.85 3.73
CA TYR A 155 -2.94 11.85 2.93
C TYR A 155 -1.42 11.69 2.94
N GLY A 156 -0.92 10.45 2.89
CA GLY A 156 0.50 10.18 2.70
C GLY A 156 0.98 10.56 1.30
N TYR A 157 2.29 10.65 1.14
CA TYR A 157 2.88 10.89 -0.17
C TYR A 157 3.13 9.56 -0.89
N THR A 158 2.48 9.39 -2.03
CA THR A 158 2.67 8.21 -2.88
C THR A 158 3.90 8.41 -3.76
N ILE A 159 4.89 7.54 -3.60
CA ILE A 159 6.05 7.48 -4.46
C ILE A 159 5.63 6.77 -5.75
N SER A 160 5.95 7.35 -6.91
CA SER A 160 5.67 6.72 -8.21
C SER A 160 6.57 5.50 -8.41
N ASN A 161 6.01 4.33 -8.37
CA ASN A 161 6.66 3.08 -8.66
C ASN A 161 5.71 2.18 -9.45
N THR A 162 6.24 1.16 -10.09
CA THR A 162 5.40 0.11 -10.69
C THR A 162 4.66 -0.61 -9.58
N ARG A 163 3.35 -0.49 -9.56
CA ARG A 163 2.51 -1.06 -8.52
C ARG A 163 2.19 -2.52 -8.81
N ASP A 164 1.35 -2.75 -9.79
CA ASP A 164 0.91 -4.08 -10.16
C ASP A 164 1.81 -4.72 -11.21
N VAL A 165 2.05 -6.00 -11.02
CA VAL A 165 2.77 -6.83 -11.97
C VAL A 165 1.78 -7.81 -12.57
N ASN A 166 1.44 -7.65 -13.85
CA ASN A 166 0.48 -8.52 -14.55
C ASN A 166 0.93 -9.98 -14.59
N VAL A 167 2.20 -10.19 -14.95
CA VAL A 167 2.86 -11.49 -14.85
C VAL A 167 4.30 -11.25 -14.47
N GLY A 168 4.66 -11.63 -13.26
CA GLY A 168 6.01 -11.42 -12.76
C GLY A 168 6.47 -12.52 -11.81
N ILE A 169 7.68 -12.31 -11.35
CA ILE A 169 8.33 -13.15 -10.35
C ILE A 169 8.77 -12.25 -9.20
N LYS A 170 8.49 -12.67 -7.96
CA LYS A 170 8.96 -12.01 -6.75
C LYS A 170 9.70 -13.02 -5.88
N ILE A 171 10.82 -12.59 -5.32
CA ILE A 171 11.59 -13.35 -4.33
C ILE A 171 11.70 -12.48 -3.10
N GLN A 172 11.27 -12.99 -1.95
CA GLN A 172 11.28 -12.23 -0.71
C GLN A 172 11.63 -13.06 0.52
N ASN A 173 12.15 -12.38 1.53
CA ASN A 173 12.25 -12.87 2.89
C ASN A 173 11.88 -11.73 3.83
N LEU A 174 10.75 -11.85 4.51
CA LEU A 174 10.19 -10.81 5.35
C LEU A 174 10.45 -11.08 6.85
N GLU A 175 11.25 -12.09 7.17
CA GLU A 175 11.57 -12.48 8.54
C GLU A 175 12.96 -12.03 8.98
N GLY A 176 13.11 -11.91 10.31
CA GLY A 176 14.40 -11.60 10.95
C GLY A 176 14.79 -10.13 10.85
N LYS A 177 16.07 -9.87 11.12
CA LYS A 177 16.64 -8.52 11.13
C LYS A 177 16.85 -7.95 9.73
N LEU A 178 17.11 -8.81 8.77
CA LEU A 178 17.30 -8.47 7.37
C LEU A 178 16.09 -8.99 6.59
N ARG A 179 15.31 -8.09 6.06
CA ARG A 179 14.15 -8.37 5.22
C ARG A 179 14.40 -7.80 3.84
N TYR A 180 14.01 -8.51 2.82
CA TYR A 180 14.18 -8.06 1.45
C TYR A 180 13.07 -8.60 0.54
N SER A 181 12.83 -7.89 -0.52
CA SER A 181 12.00 -8.32 -1.63
C SER A 181 12.56 -7.78 -2.93
N VAL A 182 12.52 -8.59 -3.97
CA VAL A 182 12.90 -8.21 -5.34
C VAL A 182 11.87 -8.77 -6.29
N SER A 183 11.34 -7.96 -7.18
CA SER A 183 10.43 -8.36 -8.23
C SER A 183 10.95 -8.02 -9.61
N PHE A 184 10.56 -8.85 -10.56
CA PHE A 184 10.79 -8.68 -11.99
C PHE A 184 9.47 -8.84 -12.73
N ALA A 185 9.16 -7.90 -13.60
CA ALA A 185 8.08 -8.01 -14.56
C ALA A 185 8.61 -7.78 -15.98
N PRO A 186 8.27 -8.65 -16.95
CA PRO A 186 8.62 -8.42 -18.34
C PRO A 186 7.83 -7.26 -18.96
N GLU A 187 6.64 -6.99 -18.44
CA GLU A 187 5.80 -5.85 -18.77
C GLU A 187 5.31 -5.27 -17.44
N SER A 188 5.71 -4.05 -17.13
CA SER A 188 5.19 -3.30 -15.99
C SER A 188 3.98 -2.52 -16.46
N ASP A 189 2.95 -2.49 -15.65
CA ASP A 189 1.78 -1.67 -15.90
C ASP A 189 1.61 -0.69 -14.73
N PHE A 190 1.37 0.57 -15.05
CA PHE A 190 1.04 1.58 -14.06
C PHE A 190 -0.47 1.65 -13.80
N SER A 191 -1.27 0.94 -14.60
CA SER A 191 -2.71 1.00 -14.44
C SER A 191 -3.19 -0.07 -13.49
N GLU A 192 -3.98 0.32 -12.52
CA GLU A 192 -4.76 -0.58 -11.66
C GLU A 192 -5.80 -1.37 -12.47
N ASP A 193 -5.95 -1.11 -13.77
CA ASP A 193 -7.12 -1.49 -14.57
C ASP A 193 -6.99 -2.75 -15.41
N ASP A 194 -5.83 -3.35 -15.48
CA ASP A 194 -5.69 -4.66 -16.10
C ASP A 194 -6.06 -5.80 -15.12
N ALA A 195 -7.16 -5.62 -14.39
CA ALA A 195 -7.69 -6.69 -13.58
C ALA A 195 -7.97 -7.94 -14.44
N LEU A 196 -7.64 -9.12 -13.90
CA LEU A 196 -7.86 -10.39 -14.60
C LEU A 196 -9.32 -10.59 -14.99
N ILE A 197 -10.23 -10.12 -14.15
CA ILE A 197 -11.68 -10.06 -14.39
C ILE A 197 -12.13 -8.70 -13.85
N HIS A 198 -12.51 -7.82 -14.76
CA HIS A 198 -13.00 -6.49 -14.45
C HIS A 198 -14.54 -6.47 -14.41
N PHE A 199 -15.11 -5.70 -13.52
CA PHE A 199 -16.54 -5.43 -13.46
C PHE A 199 -16.79 -3.93 -13.27
N GLY A 200 -17.90 -3.45 -13.85
CA GLY A 200 -18.26 -2.04 -13.85
C GLY A 200 -18.45 -1.47 -15.24
N LYS A 201 -18.80 -0.21 -15.31
CA LYS A 201 -19.12 0.48 -16.57
C LYS A 201 -17.95 1.34 -17.07
N TYR A 202 -17.15 1.82 -16.16
CA TYR A 202 -16.10 2.78 -16.45
C TYR A 202 -14.73 2.09 -16.33
N ASP A 203 -13.98 2.16 -17.40
CA ASP A 203 -12.57 1.75 -17.41
C ASP A 203 -11.73 2.95 -16.99
N ARG A 204 -11.25 2.92 -15.77
CA ARG A 204 -10.65 4.07 -15.08
C ARG A 204 -9.43 4.63 -15.78
N PHE A 205 -8.64 3.78 -16.41
CA PHE A 205 -7.29 4.12 -16.85
C PHE A 205 -6.90 3.49 -18.18
N ALA A 206 -7.86 2.93 -18.92
CA ALA A 206 -7.62 2.12 -20.11
C ALA A 206 -6.65 2.72 -21.13
N ASP A 207 -6.42 4.02 -21.11
CA ASP A 207 -5.62 4.70 -22.14
C ASP A 207 -4.45 5.56 -21.64
N GLN A 208 -4.28 5.78 -20.35
CA GLN A 208 -3.35 6.83 -19.91
C GLN A 208 -1.92 6.40 -19.59
N TRP A 209 -1.65 5.13 -19.26
CA TRP A 209 -0.35 4.74 -18.69
C TRP A 209 0.17 3.37 -19.15
N LYS A 210 -0.08 2.99 -20.39
CA LYS A 210 0.40 1.71 -20.95
C LYS A 210 1.87 1.77 -21.36
N ASP A 211 2.76 2.00 -20.42
CA ASP A 211 4.17 1.73 -20.65
C ASP A 211 4.47 0.26 -20.37
N LYS A 212 4.53 -0.52 -21.45
CA LYS A 212 4.91 -1.94 -21.42
C LYS A 212 6.42 -2.10 -21.25
N ASN A 213 6.93 -1.54 -20.16
CA ASN A 213 8.35 -1.61 -19.86
C ASN A 213 8.65 -2.81 -18.98
N ALA A 214 9.70 -3.56 -19.29
CA ALA A 214 10.21 -4.51 -18.30
C ALA A 214 10.80 -3.74 -17.12
N MET A 215 10.54 -4.21 -15.91
CA MET A 215 11.06 -3.59 -14.70
C MET A 215 11.71 -4.61 -13.77
N VAL A 216 12.67 -4.11 -13.00
CA VAL A 216 13.18 -4.75 -11.79
C VAL A 216 13.05 -3.74 -10.67
N ASN A 217 12.39 -4.11 -9.57
CA ASN A 217 12.41 -3.31 -8.37
C ASN A 217 12.63 -4.16 -7.13
N GLY A 218 12.95 -3.50 -6.02
CA GLY A 218 13.15 -4.20 -4.78
C GLY A 218 13.56 -3.28 -3.63
N TYR A 219 13.56 -3.86 -2.44
CA TYR A 219 13.99 -3.18 -1.24
C TYR A 219 14.74 -4.11 -0.29
N LEU A 220 15.47 -3.48 0.61
CA LEU A 220 16.16 -4.08 1.75
C LEU A 220 15.80 -3.30 3.00
N GLN A 221 15.39 -3.99 4.06
CA GLN A 221 15.19 -3.43 5.39
C GLN A 221 16.12 -4.11 6.38
N TYR A 222 16.75 -3.33 7.25
CA TYR A 222 17.65 -3.85 8.26
C TYR A 222 17.38 -3.23 9.64
N ASP A 223 17.08 -4.09 10.62
CA ASP A 223 16.95 -3.69 12.01
C ASP A 223 18.33 -3.56 12.67
N LEU A 224 18.85 -2.33 12.69
CA LEU A 224 20.17 -2.03 13.26
C LEU A 224 20.18 -2.26 14.78
N THR A 225 19.13 -1.81 15.45
CA THR A 225 18.89 -2.05 16.88
C THR A 225 17.40 -2.26 17.14
N ASP A 226 17.04 -2.61 18.38
CA ASP A 226 15.64 -2.62 18.80
C ASP A 226 15.04 -1.21 18.63
N GLY A 227 14.15 -1.09 17.64
CA GLY A 227 13.45 0.15 17.33
C GLY A 227 14.12 1.06 16.29
N LEU A 228 15.30 0.72 15.74
CA LEU A 228 15.91 1.45 14.62
C LEU A 228 15.98 0.53 13.40
N THR A 229 15.22 0.88 12.37
CA THR A 229 15.20 0.20 11.08
C THR A 229 15.69 1.14 9.99
N LEU A 230 16.58 0.64 9.14
CA LEU A 230 17.00 1.30 7.90
C LEU A 230 16.31 0.61 6.72
N MET A 231 15.96 1.37 5.69
CA MET A 231 15.40 0.88 4.46
C MET A 231 16.07 1.53 3.26
N GLY A 232 16.33 0.74 2.23
CA GLY A 232 16.74 1.21 0.92
C GLY A 232 16.06 0.39 -0.16
N GLY A 233 15.61 1.03 -1.22
CA GLY A 233 14.94 0.40 -2.34
C GLY A 233 15.13 1.18 -3.63
N GLY A 234 14.74 0.57 -4.73
CA GLY A 234 14.80 1.22 -6.01
C GLY A 234 14.14 0.41 -7.11
N GLU A 235 13.92 1.06 -8.23
CA GLU A 235 13.32 0.52 -9.43
C GLU A 235 14.12 0.95 -10.65
N VAL A 236 14.26 0.06 -11.61
CA VAL A 236 14.79 0.34 -12.94
C VAL A 236 13.82 -0.20 -13.97
N ARG A 237 13.43 0.65 -14.89
CA ARG A 237 12.57 0.34 -16.05
C ARG A 237 13.39 0.42 -17.34
N ASN A 238 13.09 -0.43 -18.30
CA ASN A 238 13.73 -0.34 -19.62
C ASN A 238 13.04 0.72 -20.50
N ASN A 239 13.59 0.96 -21.73
CA ASN A 239 13.02 1.84 -22.76
C ASN A 239 12.73 3.28 -22.28
N ASP A 240 13.68 3.88 -21.59
CA ASP A 240 13.58 5.24 -21.04
C ASP A 240 12.55 5.38 -19.88
N GLY A 241 12.10 4.27 -19.30
CA GLY A 241 11.14 4.24 -18.20
C GLY A 241 11.71 4.66 -16.83
N GLY A 242 12.92 5.20 -16.80
CA GLY A 242 13.50 5.85 -15.63
C GLY A 242 13.98 4.94 -14.49
N GLU A 243 14.45 5.61 -13.47
CA GLU A 243 15.01 4.99 -12.26
C GLU A 243 14.41 5.65 -11.02
N LEU A 244 14.04 4.84 -10.03
CA LEU A 244 13.60 5.30 -8.72
C LEU A 244 14.57 4.84 -7.64
N LEU A 245 14.97 5.74 -6.77
CA LEU A 245 15.72 5.44 -5.55
C LEU A 245 14.89 5.86 -4.33
N LEU A 246 14.85 4.99 -3.32
CA LEU A 246 14.14 5.21 -2.05
C LEU A 246 15.07 4.87 -0.89
N LEU A 247 15.22 5.78 0.07
CA LEU A 247 15.96 5.56 1.31
C LEU A 247 15.11 6.00 2.49
N GLY A 248 15.21 5.28 3.61
CA GLY A 248 14.44 5.61 4.78
C GLY A 248 15.06 5.13 6.09
N VAL A 249 14.63 5.77 7.17
CA VAL A 249 14.96 5.43 8.53
C VAL A 249 13.71 5.51 9.41
N GLU A 250 13.52 4.52 10.24
CA GLU A 250 12.46 4.50 11.26
C GLU A 250 13.10 4.29 12.62
N TYR A 251 12.77 5.15 13.57
CA TYR A 251 13.14 5.00 14.97
C TYR A 251 11.91 5.03 15.84
N LYS A 252 11.54 3.86 16.36
CA LYS A 252 10.31 3.69 17.17
C LYS A 252 9.06 4.14 16.39
N ASN A 253 8.56 5.32 16.77
CA ASN A 253 7.31 5.89 16.27
C ASN A 253 7.55 7.07 15.31
N VAL A 254 8.78 7.30 14.91
CA VAL A 254 9.15 8.39 13.98
C VAL A 254 9.87 7.78 12.79
N ALA A 255 9.49 8.20 11.61
CA ALA A 255 10.14 7.78 10.38
C ALA A 255 10.47 8.98 9.49
N ALA A 256 11.46 8.79 8.64
CA ALA A 256 11.78 9.70 7.56
C ALA A 256 12.18 8.88 6.33
N ARG A 257 11.77 9.36 5.15
CA ARG A 257 12.16 8.79 3.86
C ARG A 257 12.45 9.89 2.85
N VAL A 258 13.34 9.58 1.91
CA VAL A 258 13.69 10.42 0.77
C VAL A 258 13.63 9.59 -0.50
N TRP A 259 13.27 10.20 -1.61
CA TRP A 259 13.23 9.55 -2.92
C TRP A 259 13.71 10.47 -4.02
N HIS A 260 14.11 9.83 -5.09
CA HIS A 260 14.39 10.46 -6.37
C HIS A 260 13.91 9.54 -7.49
N ASP A 261 13.04 10.08 -8.34
CA ASP A 261 12.49 9.40 -9.52
C ASP A 261 12.92 10.22 -10.75
N THR A 262 13.48 9.58 -11.74
CA THR A 262 13.95 10.25 -12.97
C THR A 262 12.91 10.28 -14.08
N ASP A 263 11.77 9.61 -13.91
CA ASP A 263 10.72 9.50 -14.93
C ASP A 263 9.34 9.48 -14.30
N LYS A 264 9.08 10.48 -13.45
CA LYS A 264 7.74 10.69 -12.92
C LYS A 264 6.88 11.38 -13.96
N GLY A 265 5.74 10.77 -14.30
CA GLY A 265 4.69 11.41 -15.05
C GLY A 265 3.79 12.26 -14.14
N ASN A 266 3.43 13.44 -14.60
CA ASN A 266 2.25 14.16 -14.15
C ASN A 266 1.24 14.26 -15.30
N GLN A 267 0.09 14.92 -15.08
CA GLN A 267 -0.97 15.00 -16.10
C GLN A 267 -0.53 15.70 -17.42
N GLU A 268 0.57 16.44 -17.40
CA GLU A 268 0.99 17.31 -18.49
C GLU A 268 2.38 16.98 -19.07
N SER A 269 3.28 16.36 -18.27
CA SER A 269 4.65 16.06 -18.71
C SER A 269 5.30 14.94 -17.91
N PHE A 270 6.38 14.40 -18.45
CA PHE A 270 7.32 13.56 -17.70
C PHE A 270 8.47 14.44 -17.17
N GLY A 271 9.16 13.96 -16.17
CA GLY A 271 10.26 14.68 -15.55
C GLY A 271 10.86 13.95 -14.37
N SER A 272 11.69 14.65 -13.62
CA SER A 272 12.25 14.10 -12.38
C SER A 272 11.56 14.63 -11.14
N GLU A 273 11.41 13.80 -10.13
CA GLU A 273 10.91 14.20 -8.82
C GLU A 273 11.90 13.84 -7.74
N SER A 274 12.09 14.75 -6.80
CA SER A 274 12.81 14.48 -5.55
C SER A 274 11.97 14.94 -4.39
N GLY A 275 11.91 14.13 -3.35
CA GLY A 275 11.11 14.47 -2.20
C GLY A 275 11.59 13.86 -0.91
N PHE A 276 10.97 14.31 0.17
CA PHE A 276 11.13 13.70 1.47
C PHE A 276 9.82 13.75 2.25
N GLN A 277 9.66 12.78 3.13
CA GLN A 277 8.59 12.72 4.11
C GLN A 277 9.17 12.44 5.48
N THR A 278 8.61 13.08 6.48
CA THR A 278 8.81 12.69 7.88
C THR A 278 7.47 12.53 8.54
N SER A 279 7.33 11.50 9.36
CA SER A 279 6.07 11.19 10.01
C SER A 279 6.29 10.66 11.42
N ALA A 280 5.27 10.77 12.25
CA ALA A 280 5.25 10.22 13.59
C ALA A 280 3.85 9.73 13.94
N TRP A 281 3.78 8.72 14.81
CA TRP A 281 2.53 8.23 15.37
C TRP A 281 2.65 7.99 16.87
N TYR A 282 1.52 8.02 17.54
CA TYR A 282 1.44 7.82 18.98
C TYR A 282 0.14 7.12 19.37
N GLU A 283 0.24 6.04 20.14
CA GLU A 283 -0.92 5.39 20.75
C GLU A 283 -1.35 6.16 22.00
N ALA A 284 -2.39 6.98 21.85
CA ALA A 284 -2.91 7.85 22.92
C ALA A 284 -3.73 7.07 23.95
N ALA A 285 -4.40 6.01 23.52
CA ALA A 285 -5.14 5.05 24.33
C ALA A 285 -5.21 3.73 23.58
N GLN A 286 -5.64 2.66 24.23
CA GLN A 286 -5.80 1.36 23.57
C GLN A 286 -6.68 1.49 22.31
N GLY A 287 -6.08 1.17 21.15
CA GLY A 287 -6.73 1.25 19.86
C GLY A 287 -6.93 2.66 19.31
N VAL A 288 -6.43 3.72 19.98
CA VAL A 288 -6.50 5.11 19.50
C VAL A 288 -5.11 5.58 19.12
N TYR A 289 -4.89 5.81 17.84
CA TYR A 289 -3.61 6.25 17.30
C TYR A 289 -3.73 7.65 16.70
N LEU A 290 -2.80 8.50 17.06
CA LEU A 290 -2.63 9.84 16.50
C LEU A 290 -1.45 9.82 15.54
N SER A 291 -1.57 10.48 14.41
CA SER A 291 -0.51 10.59 13.44
C SER A 291 -0.29 12.02 12.98
N ALA A 292 0.93 12.32 12.57
CA ALA A 292 1.28 13.56 11.90
C ALA A 292 2.41 13.33 10.90
N ALA A 293 2.39 14.05 9.78
CA ALA A 293 3.45 14.01 8.80
C ALA A 293 3.68 15.37 8.14
N TYR A 294 4.88 15.53 7.62
CA TYR A 294 5.23 16.59 6.69
C TYR A 294 5.77 15.97 5.41
N ASN A 295 5.24 16.41 4.29
CA ASN A 295 5.55 15.93 2.95
C ASN A 295 6.07 17.07 2.10
N TYR A 296 7.14 16.80 1.35
CA TYR A 296 7.70 17.74 0.39
C TYR A 296 8.17 16.97 -0.84
N ALA A 297 7.78 17.45 -2.01
CA ALA A 297 8.31 16.98 -3.29
C ALA A 297 8.53 18.15 -4.23
N ASN A 298 9.56 18.05 -5.05
CA ASN A 298 9.87 18.98 -6.12
C ASN A 298 9.93 18.20 -7.43
N PHE A 299 9.04 18.52 -8.33
CA PHE A 299 8.97 17.98 -9.69
C PHE A 299 9.60 18.98 -10.65
N ASP A 300 10.43 18.50 -11.58
CA ASP A 300 11.08 19.26 -12.64
C ASP A 300 10.78 18.58 -13.98
N GLY A 301 9.77 19.09 -14.67
CA GLY A 301 9.27 18.53 -15.92
C GLY A 301 10.19 18.78 -17.10
N ASP A 302 10.27 17.85 -18.04
CA ASP A 302 11.06 17.93 -19.25
C ASP A 302 10.65 19.08 -20.17
N ASN A 303 9.40 19.53 -20.06
CA ASN A 303 8.88 20.71 -20.75
C ASN A 303 9.24 22.04 -20.06
N GLY A 304 9.93 21.98 -18.91
CA GLY A 304 10.33 23.12 -18.08
C GLY A 304 9.33 23.50 -17.00
N ASP A 305 8.27 22.72 -16.82
CA ASP A 305 7.32 22.91 -15.72
C ASP A 305 8.00 22.55 -14.40
N LYS A 306 7.65 23.28 -13.35
CA LYS A 306 8.12 23.04 -12.00
C LYS A 306 6.95 23.04 -11.05
N GLU A 307 6.87 21.99 -10.27
CA GLU A 307 5.82 21.84 -9.26
C GLU A 307 6.44 21.54 -7.90
N ILE A 308 6.01 22.27 -6.89
CA ILE A 308 6.38 21.97 -5.51
C ILE A 308 5.14 21.53 -4.76
N THR A 309 5.17 20.31 -4.27
CA THR A 309 4.15 19.78 -3.37
C THR A 309 4.67 19.83 -1.95
N SER A 310 3.97 20.58 -1.08
CA SER A 310 4.34 20.68 0.34
C SER A 310 3.11 20.78 1.22
N TYR A 311 2.96 19.85 2.17
CA TYR A 311 1.81 19.83 3.07
C TYR A 311 2.10 19.13 4.39
N ILE A 312 1.30 19.44 5.39
CA ILE A 312 1.25 18.74 6.66
C ILE A 312 -0.04 17.92 6.77
N ASN A 313 0.07 16.81 7.49
CA ASN A 313 -1.06 15.92 7.80
C ASN A 313 -1.23 15.79 9.31
N ALA A 314 -2.46 15.58 9.73
CA ALA A 314 -2.77 15.14 11.08
C ALA A 314 -3.96 14.20 11.05
N GLY A 315 -3.80 13.01 11.61
CA GLY A 315 -4.78 11.95 11.55
C GLY A 315 -5.06 11.28 12.89
N VAL A 316 -6.20 10.61 12.93
CA VAL A 316 -6.64 9.76 14.04
C VAL A 316 -7.15 8.45 13.47
N TRP A 317 -6.69 7.36 14.05
CA TRP A 317 -7.19 6.02 13.77
C TRP A 317 -7.71 5.41 15.06
N TYR A 318 -8.94 4.89 15.07
CA TYR A 318 -9.54 4.24 16.22
C TYR A 318 -10.03 2.85 15.86
N GLU A 319 -9.43 1.84 16.48
CA GLU A 319 -9.79 0.44 16.35
C GLU A 319 -10.69 0.00 17.53
N TYR A 320 -11.74 -0.75 17.22
CA TYR A 320 -12.66 -1.30 18.22
C TYR A 320 -13.29 -2.62 17.77
N GLY A 321 -14.10 -3.24 18.64
CA GLY A 321 -14.72 -4.52 18.33
C GLY A 321 -13.71 -5.67 18.12
N ASN A 322 -12.60 -5.68 18.87
CA ASN A 322 -11.51 -6.65 18.72
C ASN A 322 -10.88 -6.66 17.32
N GLY A 323 -10.76 -5.48 16.69
CA GLY A 323 -10.18 -5.33 15.36
C GLY A 323 -11.17 -5.56 14.21
N ALA A 324 -12.44 -5.79 14.50
CA ALA A 324 -13.45 -5.93 13.45
C ALA A 324 -13.89 -4.59 12.83
N PHE A 325 -13.56 -3.48 13.48
CA PHE A 325 -13.97 -2.14 13.05
C PHE A 325 -12.84 -1.14 13.28
N ALA A 326 -12.75 -0.14 12.39
CA ALA A 326 -11.96 1.06 12.64
C ALA A 326 -12.67 2.30 12.10
N THR A 327 -12.44 3.43 12.76
CA THR A 327 -12.86 4.75 12.27
C THR A 327 -11.61 5.60 12.09
N ALA A 328 -11.46 6.21 10.94
CA ALA A 328 -10.33 7.03 10.59
C ALA A 328 -10.74 8.46 10.27
N PHE A 329 -9.91 9.39 10.68
CA PHE A 329 -9.94 10.78 10.26
C PHE A 329 -8.53 11.20 9.87
N ASP A 330 -8.40 11.95 8.80
CA ASP A 330 -7.16 12.58 8.41
C ASP A 330 -7.43 13.98 7.87
N SER A 331 -6.40 14.81 7.87
CA SER A 331 -6.46 16.17 7.34
C SER A 331 -5.16 16.51 6.64
N ARG A 332 -5.27 17.26 5.55
CA ARG A 332 -4.14 17.77 4.79
C ARG A 332 -4.24 19.28 4.66
N PHE A 333 -3.12 19.98 4.90
CA PHE A 333 -3.01 21.43 4.78
C PHE A 333 -1.76 21.78 3.99
N GLY A 334 -1.90 22.46 2.87
CA GLY A 334 -0.79 22.99 2.09
C GLY A 334 0.09 23.95 2.89
N VAL A 335 1.40 23.90 2.66
CA VAL A 335 2.39 24.76 3.34
C VAL A 335 3.28 25.40 2.29
N GLY A 336 3.21 26.74 2.17
CA GLY A 336 4.01 27.51 1.22
C GLY A 336 3.20 28.21 0.16
N SER A 337 3.82 29.15 -0.55
CA SER A 337 3.16 30.00 -1.54
C SER A 337 3.12 29.42 -2.94
N ASP A 338 3.91 28.39 -3.21
CA ASP A 338 4.12 27.83 -4.55
C ASP A 338 3.53 26.41 -4.69
N THR A 339 2.69 26.01 -3.73
CA THR A 339 2.03 24.70 -3.75
C THR A 339 0.70 24.83 -4.47
N GLU A 340 0.55 24.18 -5.61
CA GLU A 340 -0.76 24.02 -6.26
C GLU A 340 -1.71 23.17 -5.39
N ILE A 341 -1.20 22.39 -4.45
CA ILE A 341 -1.96 21.72 -3.41
C ILE A 341 -2.14 22.66 -2.22
N GLY A 342 -2.70 23.85 -2.47
CA GLY A 342 -3.12 24.78 -1.42
C GLY A 342 -4.40 24.38 -0.70
N ASP A 343 -5.03 23.30 -1.13
CA ASP A 343 -6.35 22.97 -0.68
C ASP A 343 -6.30 22.15 0.61
N ALA A 344 -6.86 22.73 1.66
CA ALA A 344 -7.12 21.99 2.88
C ALA A 344 -8.19 20.94 2.60
N GLN A 345 -7.93 19.70 3.00
CA GLN A 345 -8.84 18.57 2.85
C GLN A 345 -8.97 17.80 4.15
N VAL A 346 -10.13 17.22 4.36
CA VAL A 346 -10.37 16.27 5.44
C VAL A 346 -10.93 14.98 4.88
N PHE A 347 -10.54 13.89 5.51
CA PHE A 347 -10.98 12.54 5.22
C PHE A 347 -11.65 11.94 6.43
N ALA A 348 -12.71 11.17 6.23
CA ALA A 348 -13.34 10.35 7.26
C ALA A 348 -13.80 9.03 6.65
N MET A 349 -13.46 7.92 7.31
CA MET A 349 -13.80 6.57 6.85
C MET A 349 -14.17 5.68 8.02
N GLN A 350 -15.18 4.86 7.82
CA GLN A 350 -15.53 3.75 8.67
C GLN A 350 -15.14 2.44 7.98
N TYR A 351 -14.34 1.62 8.65
CA TYR A 351 -13.88 0.33 8.16
C TYR A 351 -14.57 -0.82 8.87
N PHE A 352 -14.83 -1.88 8.11
CA PHE A 352 -15.40 -3.15 8.57
C PHE A 352 -14.50 -4.27 8.05
N TYR A 353 -14.00 -5.12 8.95
CA TYR A 353 -13.10 -6.24 8.64
C TYR A 353 -13.77 -7.58 8.92
N TRP A 354 -13.51 -8.61 8.06
CA TRP A 354 -13.99 -9.98 8.27
C TRP A 354 -12.96 -11.03 7.89
#